data_d526a064f99f4de59f8cf548b794f33c
#
_entry.id   d526a064f99f4de59f8cf548b794f33c
#
_cell.length_a   1.000
_cell.length_b   1.000
_cell.length_c   1.000
_cell.angle_alpha   90.00
_cell.angle_beta   90.00
_cell.angle_gamma   90.00
#
_symmetry.space_group_name_H-M   'P 1'
#
loop_
_entity.id
_entity.type
_entity.pdbx_description
1 polymer ?
#
loop_
_entity_poly.entity_id
_entity_poly.type
_entity_poly.pdbx_seq_one_letter_code
_entity_poly.pdbx_strand_id
1 'polypeptide(L)'
;MENEQTQPSYWNSVILASLITAIVVTAFSLIGGYMTLGTEPSGSFFSSAQLFSTIGCLVGALGGLFANWHYVKENDVTYKIGKGALLGLMVGLGATIFSVIISQIWNVIDPGFQEALIEWNIQNLEAMQMPAEAREQAMAGFDDPNSLQNIGLQALFTFIGLGIVNVISGLIGAKVFASEE
;
A
#
# COMPACT_ATOMS: atom_id res chain seq x y z
N MET A 1 -43.81 8.85 2.42
CA MET A 1 -42.85 8.11 1.59
C MET A 1 -41.68 9.05 1.44
N GLU A 2 -40.65 8.86 2.28
CA GLU A 2 -39.38 9.56 2.12
C GLU A 2 -38.81 9.15 0.77
N ASN A 3 -38.54 10.11 -0.10
CA ASN A 3 -37.76 9.90 -1.29
C ASN A 3 -36.38 9.43 -0.80
N GLU A 4 -36.08 8.14 -0.86
CA GLU A 4 -34.69 7.65 -0.86
C GLU A 4 -34.00 8.28 -2.07
N GLN A 5 -33.43 9.45 -1.87
CA GLN A 5 -32.51 10.03 -2.83
C GLN A 5 -31.37 9.02 -2.95
N THR A 6 -31.35 8.28 -4.06
CA THR A 6 -30.27 7.36 -4.38
C THR A 6 -28.96 8.16 -4.37
N GLN A 7 -28.16 7.94 -3.34
CA GLN A 7 -26.87 8.64 -3.22
C GLN A 7 -26.02 8.36 -4.47
N PRO A 8 -25.36 9.38 -5.03
CA PRO A 8 -24.53 9.21 -6.21
C PRO A 8 -23.41 8.18 -5.97
N SER A 9 -22.93 7.59 -7.05
CA SER A 9 -21.88 6.57 -7.01
C SER A 9 -20.57 7.15 -6.51
N TYR A 10 -19.94 6.50 -5.54
CA TYR A 10 -18.62 6.87 -5.00
C TYR A 10 -17.44 6.21 -5.76
N TRP A 11 -17.72 5.35 -6.73
CA TRP A 11 -16.67 4.54 -7.37
C TRP A 11 -15.63 5.37 -8.10
N ASN A 12 -15.99 6.48 -8.74
CA ASN A 12 -15.04 7.35 -9.42
C ASN A 12 -13.99 7.89 -8.42
N SER A 13 -14.44 8.35 -7.26
CA SER A 13 -13.57 8.87 -6.21
C SER A 13 -12.68 7.78 -5.63
N VAL A 14 -13.22 6.58 -5.41
CA VAL A 14 -12.46 5.43 -4.92
C VAL A 14 -11.41 4.98 -5.92
N ILE A 15 -11.78 4.79 -7.19
CA ILE A 15 -10.85 4.33 -8.24
C ILE A 15 -9.71 5.34 -8.42
N LEU A 16 -10.04 6.63 -8.52
CA LEU A 16 -9.04 7.69 -8.68
C LEU A 16 -8.08 7.73 -7.48
N ALA A 17 -8.60 7.73 -6.27
CA ALA A 17 -7.81 7.72 -5.05
C ALA A 17 -6.94 6.47 -4.94
N SER A 18 -7.48 5.30 -5.28
CA SER A 18 -6.75 4.03 -5.28
C SER A 18 -5.58 4.03 -6.26
N LEU A 19 -5.81 4.54 -7.46
CA LEU A 19 -4.77 4.61 -8.49
C LEU A 19 -3.64 5.56 -8.07
N ILE A 20 -3.98 6.77 -7.59
CA ILE A 20 -2.98 7.73 -7.11
C ILE A 20 -2.20 7.13 -5.94
N THR A 21 -2.89 6.53 -4.96
CA THR A 21 -2.26 5.87 -3.81
C THR A 21 -1.30 4.77 -4.24
N ALA A 22 -1.72 3.90 -5.17
CA ALA A 22 -0.88 2.81 -5.68
C ALA A 22 0.38 3.33 -6.38
N ILE A 23 0.24 4.34 -7.24
CA ILE A 23 1.39 4.95 -7.94
C ILE A 23 2.38 5.53 -6.92
N VAL A 24 1.90 6.28 -5.95
CA VAL A 24 2.75 6.91 -4.93
C VAL A 24 3.45 5.85 -4.09
N VAL A 25 2.73 4.89 -3.53
CA VAL A 25 3.30 3.83 -2.68
C VAL A 25 4.33 3.01 -3.46
N THR A 26 4.01 2.61 -4.69
CA THR A 26 4.92 1.82 -5.54
C THR A 26 6.17 2.63 -5.91
N ALA A 27 6.02 3.93 -6.24
CA ALA A 27 7.16 4.79 -6.55
C ALA A 27 8.12 4.90 -5.35
N PHE A 28 7.61 5.14 -4.14
CA PHE A 28 8.45 5.15 -2.94
C PHE A 28 9.11 3.81 -2.67
N SER A 29 8.41 2.69 -2.88
CA SER A 29 8.97 1.35 -2.72
C SER A 29 10.09 1.07 -3.71
N LEU A 30 9.92 1.45 -4.98
CA LEU A 30 10.97 1.31 -6.01
C LEU A 30 12.19 2.19 -5.70
N ILE A 31 11.98 3.47 -5.36
CA ILE A 31 13.08 4.36 -4.99
C ILE A 31 13.86 3.76 -3.82
N GLY A 32 13.16 3.32 -2.77
CA GLY A 32 13.78 2.69 -1.61
C GLY A 32 14.54 1.41 -1.97
N GLY A 33 14.00 0.60 -2.87
CA GLY A 33 14.64 -0.62 -3.36
C GLY A 33 15.94 -0.32 -4.10
N TYR A 34 15.93 0.60 -5.08
CA TYR A 34 17.15 0.99 -5.80
C TYR A 34 18.21 1.63 -4.89
N MET A 35 17.78 2.43 -3.91
CA MET A 35 18.72 2.97 -2.92
C MET A 35 19.33 1.86 -2.06
N THR A 36 18.56 0.84 -1.72
CA THR A 36 19.06 -0.31 -0.96
C THR A 36 20.11 -1.08 -1.75
N LEU A 37 19.87 -1.33 -3.06
CA LEU A 37 20.84 -1.99 -3.93
C LEU A 37 22.15 -1.20 -4.08
N GLY A 38 22.13 0.10 -3.86
CA GLY A 38 23.33 0.95 -3.83
C GLY A 38 24.12 0.90 -2.51
N THR A 39 23.68 0.11 -1.52
CA THR A 39 24.34 -0.02 -0.20
C THR A 39 24.81 -1.44 0.05
N GLU A 40 25.86 -1.60 0.86
CA GLU A 40 26.32 -2.92 1.29
C GLU A 40 25.39 -3.47 2.39
N PRO A 41 25.11 -4.81 2.39
CA PRO A 41 24.39 -5.47 3.47
C PRO A 41 25.10 -5.31 4.81
N SER A 42 24.43 -4.75 5.80
CA SER A 42 25.05 -4.42 7.10
C SER A 42 24.55 -5.28 8.26
N GLY A 43 23.64 -6.21 8.01
CA GLY A 43 22.96 -6.98 9.06
C GLY A 43 21.96 -6.12 9.86
N SER A 44 21.58 -4.94 9.36
CA SER A 44 20.60 -4.06 10.01
C SER A 44 19.18 -4.43 9.62
N PHE A 45 18.25 -4.34 10.58
CA PHE A 45 16.81 -4.40 10.30
C PHE A 45 16.29 -3.18 9.55
N PHE A 46 16.98 -2.03 9.64
CA PHE A 46 16.59 -0.79 9.00
C PHE A 46 17.40 -0.57 7.72
N SER A 47 16.75 -0.79 6.58
CA SER A 47 17.30 -0.47 5.27
C SER A 47 16.68 0.81 4.69
N SER A 48 17.29 1.36 3.65
CA SER A 48 16.70 2.48 2.89
C SER A 48 15.33 2.11 2.33
N ALA A 49 15.16 0.86 1.85
CA ALA A 49 13.87 0.37 1.38
C ALA A 49 12.79 0.46 2.45
N GLN A 50 13.11 0.07 3.69
CA GLN A 50 12.17 0.15 4.82
C GLN A 50 11.72 1.58 5.11
N LEU A 51 12.66 2.53 5.12
CA LEU A 51 12.34 3.94 5.36
C LEU A 51 11.45 4.52 4.26
N PHE A 52 11.79 4.30 2.99
CA PHE A 52 11.00 4.79 1.87
C PHE A 52 9.63 4.12 1.79
N SER A 53 9.53 2.82 2.06
CA SER A 53 8.25 2.12 2.14
C SER A 53 7.37 2.67 3.26
N THR A 54 7.95 3.00 4.42
CA THR A 54 7.22 3.62 5.53
C THR A 54 6.70 5.01 5.14
N ILE A 55 7.54 5.84 4.51
CA ILE A 55 7.12 7.17 4.02
C ILE A 55 6.02 7.01 2.96
N GLY A 56 6.21 6.09 2.01
CA GLY A 56 5.21 5.78 1.00
C GLY A 56 3.86 5.36 1.59
N CYS A 57 3.88 4.53 2.64
CA CYS A 57 2.68 4.14 3.37
C CYS A 57 1.99 5.32 4.06
N LEU A 58 2.76 6.22 4.70
CA LEU A 58 2.23 7.42 5.34
C LEU A 58 1.60 8.39 4.34
N VAL A 59 2.24 8.60 3.19
CA VAL A 59 1.66 9.41 2.10
C VAL A 59 0.45 8.70 1.49
N GLY A 60 0.53 7.39 1.27
CA GLY A 60 -0.57 6.56 0.79
C GLY A 60 -1.78 6.52 1.74
N ALA A 61 -1.56 6.76 3.04
CA ALA A 61 -2.63 6.90 4.02
C ALA A 61 -3.58 8.07 3.73
N LEU A 62 -3.14 9.07 2.97
CA LEU A 62 -4.00 10.19 2.57
C LEU A 62 -5.04 9.82 1.51
N GLY A 63 -4.96 8.64 0.93
CA GLY A 63 -5.89 8.18 -0.11
C GLY A 63 -7.34 8.16 0.35
N GLY A 64 -7.62 7.67 1.57
CA GLY A 64 -8.96 7.66 2.15
C GLY A 64 -9.51 9.07 2.38
N LEU A 65 -8.68 10.00 2.83
CA LEU A 65 -9.03 11.40 2.99
C LEU A 65 -9.33 12.06 1.64
N PHE A 66 -8.48 11.81 0.64
CA PHE A 66 -8.66 12.32 -0.71
C PHE A 66 -9.94 11.79 -1.36
N ALA A 67 -10.25 10.49 -1.21
CA ALA A 67 -11.48 9.91 -1.75
C ALA A 67 -12.73 10.57 -1.17
N ASN A 68 -12.75 10.84 0.14
CA ASN A 68 -13.87 11.52 0.80
C ASN A 68 -13.99 12.97 0.32
N TRP A 69 -12.89 13.71 0.27
CA TRP A 69 -12.89 15.08 -0.25
C TRP A 69 -13.40 15.14 -1.70
N HIS A 70 -12.90 14.27 -2.58
CA HIS A 70 -13.29 14.23 -3.97
C HIS A 70 -14.76 13.87 -4.14
N TYR A 71 -15.24 12.86 -3.39
CA TYR A 71 -16.63 12.43 -3.45
C TYR A 71 -17.61 13.53 -3.00
N VAL A 72 -17.31 14.22 -1.90
CA VAL A 72 -18.13 15.35 -1.41
C VAL A 72 -18.12 16.50 -2.41
N LYS A 73 -16.94 16.86 -2.91
CA LYS A 73 -16.79 17.98 -3.83
C LYS A 73 -17.51 17.78 -5.17
N GLU A 74 -17.50 16.53 -5.69
CA GLU A 74 -18.15 16.25 -6.98
C GLU A 74 -19.67 16.14 -6.87
N ASN A 75 -20.19 15.70 -5.72
CA ASN A 75 -21.59 15.31 -5.61
C ASN A 75 -22.38 16.20 -4.66
N ASP A 76 -21.74 17.14 -3.97
CA ASP A 76 -22.34 18.02 -2.96
C ASP A 76 -23.20 17.24 -1.92
N VAL A 77 -22.58 16.19 -1.35
CA VAL A 77 -23.27 15.25 -0.45
C VAL A 77 -22.69 15.29 0.95
N THR A 78 -23.59 15.10 1.92
CA THR A 78 -23.23 14.82 3.31
C THR A 78 -23.54 13.37 3.65
N TYR A 79 -22.78 12.78 4.56
CA TYR A 79 -22.98 11.40 5.00
C TYR A 79 -22.32 11.10 6.33
N LYS A 80 -22.76 9.99 6.95
CA LYS A 80 -22.26 9.55 8.25
C LYS A 80 -20.80 9.09 8.15
N ILE A 81 -20.05 9.29 9.22
CA ILE A 81 -18.61 8.95 9.33
C ILE A 81 -18.29 7.51 8.93
N GLY A 82 -19.19 6.55 9.17
CA GLY A 82 -19.01 5.16 8.76
C GLY A 82 -18.86 4.96 7.24
N LYS A 83 -19.52 5.81 6.43
CA LYS A 83 -19.33 5.77 4.97
C LYS A 83 -17.92 6.20 4.57
N GLY A 84 -17.34 7.16 5.29
CA GLY A 84 -15.94 7.57 5.07
C GLY A 84 -14.95 6.44 5.37
N ALA A 85 -15.19 5.65 6.41
CA ALA A 85 -14.41 4.45 6.69
C ALA A 85 -14.51 3.42 5.55
N LEU A 86 -15.73 3.21 5.02
CA LEU A 86 -15.95 2.32 3.88
C LEU A 86 -15.20 2.80 2.63
N LEU A 87 -15.26 4.10 2.30
CA LEU A 87 -14.50 4.66 1.19
C LEU A 87 -13.00 4.43 1.39
N GLY A 88 -12.47 4.69 2.59
CA GLY A 88 -11.08 4.43 2.92
C GLY A 88 -10.70 2.96 2.77
N LEU A 89 -11.52 2.03 3.23
CA LEU A 89 -11.30 0.58 3.05
C LEU A 89 -11.25 0.20 1.58
N MET A 90 -12.18 0.71 0.77
CA MET A 90 -12.22 0.46 -0.67
C MET A 90 -11.00 1.05 -1.39
N VAL A 91 -10.50 2.22 -0.94
CA VAL A 91 -9.25 2.79 -1.44
C VAL A 91 -8.06 1.88 -1.10
N GLY A 92 -7.97 1.39 0.14
CA GLY A 92 -6.92 0.45 0.53
C GLY A 92 -6.92 -0.83 -0.32
N LEU A 93 -8.10 -1.40 -0.56
CA LEU A 93 -8.26 -2.58 -1.41
C LEU A 93 -7.85 -2.29 -2.87
N GLY A 94 -8.39 -1.22 -3.45
CA GLY A 94 -8.09 -0.82 -4.82
C GLY A 94 -6.61 -0.47 -5.01
N ALA A 95 -6.01 0.25 -4.05
CA ALA A 95 -4.59 0.58 -4.08
C ALA A 95 -3.71 -0.68 -4.04
N THR A 96 -4.08 -1.68 -3.24
CA THR A 96 -3.36 -2.97 -3.22
C THR A 96 -3.41 -3.65 -4.59
N ILE A 97 -4.60 -3.74 -5.19
CA ILE A 97 -4.76 -4.37 -6.51
C ILE A 97 -3.91 -3.63 -7.56
N PHE A 98 -4.00 -2.30 -7.62
CA PHE A 98 -3.22 -1.51 -8.57
C PHE A 98 -1.71 -1.61 -8.29
N SER A 99 -1.27 -1.64 -7.03
CA SER A 99 0.15 -1.80 -6.68
C SER A 99 0.69 -3.15 -7.16
N VAL A 100 -0.06 -4.23 -7.00
CA VAL A 100 0.34 -5.56 -7.53
C VAL A 100 0.48 -5.49 -9.06
N ILE A 101 -0.49 -4.90 -9.76
CA ILE A 101 -0.44 -4.76 -11.22
C ILE A 101 0.80 -3.95 -11.64
N ILE A 102 1.04 -2.80 -11.00
CA ILE A 102 2.19 -1.94 -11.32
C ILE A 102 3.50 -2.69 -11.05
N SER A 103 3.59 -3.45 -9.95
CA SER A 103 4.78 -4.26 -9.63
C SER A 103 5.03 -5.34 -10.68
N GLN A 104 3.98 -6.01 -11.18
CA GLN A 104 4.15 -7.00 -12.26
C GLN A 104 4.59 -6.34 -13.57
N ILE A 105 4.08 -5.16 -13.89
CA ILE A 105 4.55 -4.39 -15.06
C ILE A 105 6.03 -4.01 -14.86
N TRP A 106 6.44 -3.61 -13.64
CA TRP A 106 7.82 -3.28 -13.36
C TRP A 106 8.76 -4.47 -13.54
N ASN A 107 8.34 -5.68 -13.13
CA ASN A 107 9.11 -6.91 -13.34
C ASN A 107 9.35 -7.22 -14.83
N VAL A 108 8.49 -6.72 -15.72
CA VAL A 108 8.71 -6.83 -17.18
C VAL A 108 9.71 -5.77 -17.66
N ILE A 109 9.70 -4.57 -17.05
CA ILE A 109 10.59 -3.46 -17.42
C ILE A 109 12.02 -3.71 -16.91
N ASP A 110 12.14 -4.15 -15.68
CA ASP A 110 13.43 -4.45 -15.03
C ASP A 110 13.35 -5.81 -14.31
N PRO A 111 13.51 -6.92 -15.03
CA PRO A 111 13.40 -8.27 -14.46
C PRO A 111 14.50 -8.59 -13.44
N GLY A 112 15.65 -7.91 -13.52
CA GLY A 112 16.75 -8.10 -12.57
C GLY A 112 16.56 -7.43 -11.22
N PHE A 113 15.68 -6.46 -11.12
CA PHE A 113 15.47 -5.67 -9.90
C PHE A 113 15.03 -6.53 -8.71
N GLN A 114 14.06 -7.41 -8.92
CA GLN A 114 13.53 -8.26 -7.84
C GLN A 114 14.57 -9.30 -7.39
N GLU A 115 15.27 -9.93 -8.32
CA GLU A 115 16.35 -10.89 -8.01
C GLU A 115 17.47 -10.22 -7.21
N ALA A 116 17.89 -9.02 -7.63
CA ALA A 116 18.92 -8.27 -6.93
C ALA A 116 18.50 -7.89 -5.50
N LEU A 117 17.23 -7.48 -5.30
CA LEU A 117 16.70 -7.19 -3.97
C LEU A 117 16.66 -8.43 -3.08
N ILE A 118 16.28 -9.59 -3.62
CA ILE A 118 16.27 -10.86 -2.88
C ILE A 118 17.69 -11.22 -2.48
N GLU A 119 18.65 -11.17 -3.40
CA GLU A 119 20.04 -11.45 -3.11
C GLU A 119 20.59 -10.53 -2.03
N TRP A 120 20.32 -9.23 -2.14
CA TRP A 120 20.69 -8.25 -1.11
C TRP A 120 20.09 -8.60 0.26
N ASN A 121 18.79 -8.97 0.30
CA ASN A 121 18.12 -9.34 1.55
C ASN A 121 18.72 -10.62 2.16
N ILE A 122 19.05 -11.63 1.35
CA ILE A 122 19.70 -12.86 1.80
C ILE A 122 21.06 -12.52 2.41
N GLN A 123 21.89 -11.75 1.72
CA GLN A 123 23.20 -11.31 2.22
C GLN A 123 23.06 -10.50 3.52
N ASN A 124 22.05 -9.64 3.62
CA ASN A 124 21.77 -8.87 4.83
C ASN A 124 21.35 -9.77 5.99
N LEU A 125 20.52 -10.80 5.74
CA LEU A 125 20.14 -11.81 6.75
C LEU A 125 21.35 -12.64 7.21
N GLU A 126 22.26 -12.98 6.30
CA GLU A 126 23.51 -13.69 6.64
C GLU A 126 24.42 -12.84 7.53
N ALA A 127 24.47 -11.53 7.28
CA ALA A 127 25.22 -10.59 8.10
C ALA A 127 24.59 -10.37 9.49
N MET A 128 23.30 -10.69 9.67
CA MET A 128 22.64 -10.69 10.97
C MET A 128 23.11 -11.89 11.80
N GLN A 129 23.51 -11.65 13.03
CA GLN A 129 23.89 -12.73 13.96
C GLN A 129 22.64 -13.40 14.55
N MET A 130 21.82 -13.98 13.68
CA MET A 130 20.58 -14.66 14.08
C MET A 130 20.84 -16.16 14.36
N PRO A 131 20.01 -16.80 15.24
CA PRO A 131 20.01 -18.27 15.38
C PRO A 131 19.73 -18.93 14.03
N ALA A 132 20.38 -20.08 13.77
CA ALA A 132 20.28 -20.78 12.48
C ALA A 132 18.84 -21.08 12.06
N GLU A 133 17.99 -21.53 13.00
CA GLU A 133 16.59 -21.83 12.75
C GLU A 133 15.78 -20.61 12.32
N ALA A 134 16.02 -19.45 12.97
CA ALA A 134 15.33 -18.20 12.62
C ALA A 134 15.76 -17.68 11.23
N ARG A 135 17.04 -17.86 10.89
CA ARG A 135 17.57 -17.51 9.58
C ARG A 135 16.98 -18.41 8.49
N GLU A 136 16.92 -19.72 8.69
CA GLU A 136 16.35 -20.66 7.74
C GLU A 136 14.86 -20.35 7.47
N GLN A 137 14.09 -20.06 8.52
CA GLN A 137 12.69 -19.64 8.37
C GLN A 137 12.55 -18.33 7.59
N ALA A 138 13.43 -17.35 7.83
CA ALA A 138 13.40 -16.10 7.09
C ALA A 138 13.78 -16.28 5.62
N MET A 139 14.75 -17.16 5.32
CA MET A 139 15.19 -17.45 3.97
C MET A 139 14.13 -18.22 3.16
N ALA A 140 13.36 -19.10 3.78
CA ALA A 140 12.29 -19.85 3.10
C ALA A 140 11.23 -18.94 2.45
N GLY A 141 11.10 -17.69 2.91
CA GLY A 141 10.22 -16.70 2.30
C GLY A 141 10.69 -16.18 0.94
N PHE A 142 11.95 -16.44 0.54
CA PHE A 142 12.52 -15.98 -0.73
C PHE A 142 12.57 -17.05 -1.82
N ASP A 143 12.19 -18.32 -1.53
CA ASP A 143 12.39 -19.46 -2.43
C ASP A 143 11.64 -19.34 -3.78
N ASP A 144 10.50 -18.65 -3.83
CA ASP A 144 9.77 -18.40 -5.08
C ASP A 144 8.91 -17.13 -4.97
N PRO A 145 9.52 -15.94 -5.15
CA PRO A 145 8.84 -14.67 -4.96
C PRO A 145 7.68 -14.43 -5.94
N ASN A 146 7.71 -15.09 -7.10
CA ASN A 146 6.69 -14.98 -8.14
C ASN A 146 5.59 -16.04 -8.04
N SER A 147 5.63 -16.91 -7.02
CA SER A 147 4.55 -17.86 -6.78
C SER A 147 3.26 -17.12 -6.45
N LEU A 148 2.12 -17.67 -6.90
CA LEU A 148 0.80 -17.11 -6.56
C LEU A 148 0.59 -17.01 -5.06
N GLN A 149 1.18 -17.90 -4.28
CA GLN A 149 1.10 -17.89 -2.83
C GLN A 149 1.84 -16.67 -2.25
N ASN A 150 3.07 -16.39 -2.69
CA ASN A 150 3.86 -15.26 -2.20
C ASN A 150 3.29 -13.92 -2.67
N ILE A 151 2.82 -13.81 -3.91
CA ILE A 151 2.09 -12.65 -4.41
C ILE A 151 0.82 -12.41 -3.58
N GLY A 152 0.07 -13.48 -3.27
CA GLY A 152 -1.14 -13.40 -2.45
C GLY A 152 -0.87 -12.96 -1.01
N LEU A 153 0.18 -13.49 -0.38
CA LEU A 153 0.61 -13.08 0.96
C LEU A 153 1.07 -11.62 0.98
N GLN A 154 1.87 -11.21 0.02
CA GLN A 154 2.32 -9.82 -0.11
C GLN A 154 1.12 -8.88 -0.31
N ALA A 155 0.18 -9.24 -1.17
CA ALA A 155 -1.04 -8.47 -1.37
C ALA A 155 -1.87 -8.38 -0.09
N LEU A 156 -1.99 -9.47 0.67
CA LEU A 156 -2.70 -9.50 1.95
C LEU A 156 -2.07 -8.55 2.97
N PHE A 157 -0.75 -8.61 3.17
CA PHE A 157 -0.05 -7.70 4.10
C PHE A 157 -0.14 -6.25 3.65
N THR A 158 -0.01 -5.98 2.35
CA THR A 158 -0.19 -4.64 1.78
C THR A 158 -1.61 -4.13 2.02
N PHE A 159 -2.62 -4.98 1.79
CA PHE A 159 -4.02 -4.62 2.05
C PHE A 159 -4.28 -4.35 3.54
N ILE A 160 -3.75 -5.16 4.44
CA ILE A 160 -3.90 -4.92 5.88
C ILE A 160 -3.30 -3.56 6.25
N GLY A 161 -2.07 -3.27 5.80
CA GLY A 161 -1.40 -2.00 6.06
C GLY A 161 -2.14 -0.81 5.46
N LEU A 162 -2.33 -0.80 4.15
CA LEU A 162 -3.03 0.30 3.45
C LEU A 162 -4.50 0.39 3.84
N GLY A 163 -5.18 -0.73 4.08
CA GLY A 163 -6.57 -0.76 4.51
C GLY A 163 -6.77 -0.05 5.84
N ILE A 164 -5.97 -0.41 6.86
CA ILE A 164 -6.08 0.21 8.19
C ILE A 164 -5.83 1.72 8.11
N VAL A 165 -4.73 2.15 7.49
CA VAL A 165 -4.39 3.58 7.44
C VAL A 165 -5.37 4.39 6.60
N ASN A 166 -5.91 3.81 5.52
CA ASN A 166 -6.92 4.47 4.69
C ASN A 166 -8.30 4.48 5.35
N VAL A 167 -8.67 3.49 6.17
CA VAL A 167 -9.87 3.55 7.01
C VAL A 167 -9.78 4.70 8.00
N ILE A 168 -8.65 4.85 8.68
CA ILE A 168 -8.44 5.96 9.62
C ILE A 168 -8.53 7.30 8.91
N SER A 169 -7.83 7.49 7.80
CA SER A 169 -7.89 8.72 7.02
C SER A 169 -9.26 8.97 6.39
N GLY A 170 -9.98 7.90 6.04
CA GLY A 170 -11.36 7.95 5.56
C GLY A 170 -12.33 8.44 6.62
N LEU A 171 -12.18 7.98 7.88
CA LEU A 171 -12.94 8.51 9.02
C LEU A 171 -12.68 10.01 9.23
N ILE A 172 -11.41 10.41 9.17
CA ILE A 172 -11.02 11.82 9.27
C ILE A 172 -11.61 12.62 8.11
N GLY A 173 -11.49 12.11 6.87
CA GLY A 173 -12.04 12.76 5.68
C GLY A 173 -13.54 12.97 5.74
N ALA A 174 -14.30 11.97 6.22
CA ALA A 174 -15.73 12.11 6.41
C ALA A 174 -16.07 13.18 7.46
N LYS A 175 -15.33 13.19 8.57
CA LYS A 175 -15.53 14.20 9.64
C LYS A 175 -15.24 15.62 9.16
N VAL A 176 -14.23 15.78 8.31
CA VAL A 176 -13.78 17.11 7.84
C VAL A 176 -14.64 17.62 6.70
N PHE A 177 -15.04 16.75 5.76
CA PHE A 177 -15.66 17.18 4.51
C PHE A 177 -17.14 16.85 4.37
N ALA A 178 -17.63 15.82 5.07
CA ALA A 178 -18.98 15.26 4.83
C ALA A 178 -19.91 15.33 6.04
N SER A 179 -19.43 15.63 7.25
CA SER A 179 -20.29 15.66 8.45
C SER A 179 -21.25 16.85 8.41
N GLU A 180 -22.52 16.57 8.58
CA GLU A 180 -23.46 17.56 9.12
C GLU A 180 -23.09 17.81 10.59
N GLU A 181 -22.98 19.08 11.00
CA GLU A 181 -22.80 19.46 12.40
C GLU A 181 -23.94 18.98 13.30
#